data_f566daa812c48dd938d4122e6d6d5cf4
#
_entry.id   f566daa812c48dd938d4122e6d6d5cf4
#
_cell.length_a   1.000
_cell.length_b   1.000
_cell.length_c   1.000
_cell.angle_alpha   90.00
_cell.angle_beta   90.00
_cell.angle_gamma   90.00
#
_symmetry.space_group_name_H-M   'P 1'
#
loop_
_entity.id
_entity.type
_entity.pdbx_description
1 polymer ?
#
loop_
_entity_poly.entity_id
_entity_poly.type
_entity_poly.pdbx_seq_one_letter_code
_entity_poly.pdbx_strand_id
1 'polypeptide(L)'
;MCALAAGFVVALVSAGCAGSAPPDRRAVEVGGRTYWMPARVMDAHPAIRDAYLFALAHPEVLRYMPCYCGCEEVGHRSNVDCFIDAVQPDGTVLIDEMGFG
;
A
#
# COMPACT_ATOMS: atom_id res chain seq x y z
N MET A 1 -13.19 -21.03 -42.64
CA MET A 1 -12.36 -21.73 -41.93
C MET A 1 -11.38 -21.00 -41.18
N CYS A 2 -10.72 -20.18 -41.76
CA CYS A 2 -9.67 -19.54 -41.07
C CYS A 2 -10.11 -18.64 -40.00
N ALA A 3 -11.24 -18.32 -40.01
CA ALA A 3 -11.72 -17.33 -39.10
C ALA A 3 -11.52 -17.69 -37.68
N LEU A 4 -11.41 -18.93 -37.43
CA LEU A 4 -11.32 -19.21 -36.11
C LEU A 4 -10.12 -18.77 -35.48
N ALA A 5 -9.11 -18.72 -36.14
CA ALA A 5 -7.89 -18.43 -35.52
C ALA A 5 -7.87 -17.09 -34.89
N ALA A 6 -8.61 -16.26 -35.41
CA ALA A 6 -8.52 -14.90 -34.91
C ALA A 6 -9.06 -14.76 -33.53
N GLY A 7 -9.97 -15.54 -33.23
CA GLY A 7 -10.67 -15.28 -32.00
C GLY A 7 -9.84 -15.37 -30.78
N PHE A 8 -8.88 -16.28 -30.75
CA PHE A 8 -8.32 -16.44 -29.54
C PHE A 8 -7.22 -15.59 -29.19
N VAL A 9 -6.72 -14.97 -30.11
CA VAL A 9 -5.62 -14.12 -29.84
C VAL A 9 -5.95 -13.02 -28.88
N VAL A 10 -7.13 -12.59 -28.92
CA VAL A 10 -7.50 -11.47 -28.09
C VAL A 10 -7.30 -11.75 -26.65
N ALA A 11 -7.51 -12.92 -26.28
CA ALA A 11 -7.43 -13.21 -24.90
C ALA A 11 -6.07 -12.97 -24.32
N LEU A 12 -5.08 -13.13 -25.14
CA LEU A 12 -3.80 -12.94 -24.63
C LEU A 12 -3.50 -11.57 -24.26
N VAL A 13 -4.04 -10.68 -24.97
CA VAL A 13 -3.71 -9.30 -24.76
C VAL A 13 -4.17 -8.83 -23.41
N SER A 14 -5.35 -9.25 -23.05
CA SER A 14 -5.86 -8.75 -21.82
C SER A 14 -5.07 -9.27 -20.65
N ALA A 15 -4.56 -10.43 -20.77
CA ALA A 15 -3.82 -10.95 -19.67
C ALA A 15 -2.52 -10.21 -19.43
N GLY A 16 -1.92 -9.72 -20.48
CA GLY A 16 -0.65 -9.07 -20.33
C GLY A 16 -0.70 -7.74 -19.65
N CYS A 17 -1.83 -7.10 -19.64
CA CYS A 17 -1.91 -5.78 -19.06
C CYS A 17 -2.27 -5.79 -17.60
N ALA A 18 -2.80 -6.89 -17.15
CA ALA A 18 -3.43 -6.88 -15.87
C ALA A 18 -2.52 -7.01 -14.69
N GLY A 19 -1.33 -7.10 -14.74
CA GLY A 19 -0.60 -7.41 -13.57
C GLY A 19 0.69 -6.72 -13.30
N SER A 20 0.88 -5.58 -13.88
CA SER A 20 2.16 -4.89 -13.73
C SER A 20 2.25 -4.16 -12.43
N ALA A 21 2.89 -4.75 -11.47
CA ALA A 21 3.19 -4.05 -10.23
C ALA A 21 4.45 -3.20 -10.42
N PRO A 22 4.52 -2.02 -9.82
CA PRO A 22 5.76 -1.25 -9.80
C PRO A 22 6.86 -2.08 -9.12
N PRO A 23 8.10 -2.00 -9.59
CA PRO A 23 9.17 -2.86 -9.07
C PRO A 23 9.55 -2.61 -7.61
N ASP A 24 9.29 -1.42 -7.11
CA ASP A 24 9.61 -1.03 -5.73
C ASP A 24 8.41 -1.17 -4.80
N ARG A 25 7.34 -1.80 -5.25
CA ARG A 25 6.14 -1.94 -4.45
C ARG A 25 5.62 -3.36 -4.45
N ARG A 26 4.89 -3.70 -3.40
CA ARG A 26 4.27 -5.01 -3.24
C ARG A 26 2.79 -4.86 -3.03
N ALA A 27 2.02 -5.75 -3.62
CA ALA A 27 0.58 -5.77 -3.45
C ALA A 27 0.23 -6.31 -2.07
N VAL A 28 -0.66 -5.61 -1.37
CA VAL A 28 -1.16 -6.03 -0.07
C VAL A 28 -2.66 -5.92 -0.11
N GLU A 29 -3.36 -6.95 0.33
CA GLU A 29 -4.81 -6.90 0.39
C GLU A 29 -5.27 -6.64 1.81
N VAL A 30 -6.08 -5.59 1.97
CA VAL A 30 -6.63 -5.21 3.25
C VAL A 30 -8.11 -4.85 3.03
N GLY A 31 -8.98 -5.52 3.74
CA GLY A 31 -10.40 -5.21 3.65
C GLY A 31 -11.00 -5.38 2.27
N GLY A 32 -10.51 -6.32 1.49
CA GLY A 32 -11.02 -6.56 0.15
C GLY A 32 -10.50 -5.62 -0.93
N ARG A 33 -9.57 -4.75 -0.58
CA ARG A 33 -8.95 -3.83 -1.52
C ARG A 33 -7.45 -4.10 -1.62
N THR A 34 -6.90 -3.95 -2.81
CA THR A 34 -5.47 -4.09 -3.04
C THR A 34 -4.77 -2.74 -2.88
N TYR A 35 -3.71 -2.74 -2.09
CA TYR A 35 -2.86 -1.57 -1.89
C TYR A 35 -1.45 -1.88 -2.38
N TRP A 36 -0.74 -0.83 -2.79
CA TRP A 36 0.64 -0.95 -3.24
C TRP A 36 1.54 -0.34 -2.17
N MET A 37 2.12 -1.21 -1.36
CA MET A 37 2.99 -0.83 -0.24
C MET A 37 4.44 -0.79 -0.71
N PRO A 38 5.25 0.18 -0.27
CA PRO A 38 6.68 0.17 -0.61
C PRO A 38 7.35 -1.14 -0.19
N ALA A 39 8.19 -1.67 -1.07
CA ALA A 39 8.87 -2.94 -0.80
C ALA A 39 9.70 -2.89 0.47
N ARG A 40 10.32 -1.75 0.77
CA ARG A 40 11.13 -1.60 1.99
C ARG A 40 10.33 -1.81 3.27
N VAL A 41 9.04 -1.51 3.25
CA VAL A 41 8.17 -1.79 4.41
C VAL A 41 7.93 -3.28 4.52
N MET A 42 7.60 -3.91 3.39
CA MET A 42 7.28 -5.33 3.38
C MET A 42 8.49 -6.21 3.69
N ASP A 43 9.68 -5.71 3.37
CA ASP A 43 10.93 -6.42 3.63
C ASP A 43 11.56 -6.06 4.99
N ALA A 44 10.95 -5.17 5.73
CA ALA A 44 11.45 -4.74 7.03
C ALA A 44 11.26 -5.84 8.08
N HIS A 45 11.82 -5.60 9.25
CA HIS A 45 11.60 -6.49 10.39
C HIS A 45 10.10 -6.69 10.59
N PRO A 46 9.66 -7.92 10.92
CA PRO A 46 8.22 -8.20 11.04
C PRO A 46 7.44 -7.24 11.93
N ALA A 47 8.02 -6.77 13.01
CA ALA A 47 7.34 -5.83 13.89
C ALA A 47 7.06 -4.50 13.20
N ILE A 48 8.00 -4.03 12.38
CA ILE A 48 7.86 -2.79 11.63
C ILE A 48 6.81 -2.98 10.54
N ARG A 49 6.96 -4.03 9.77
CA ARG A 49 6.01 -4.34 8.70
C ARG A 49 4.58 -4.43 9.25
N ASP A 50 4.41 -5.16 10.34
CA ASP A 50 3.09 -5.37 10.91
C ASP A 50 2.50 -4.06 11.45
N ALA A 51 3.33 -3.16 11.95
CA ALA A 51 2.86 -1.86 12.41
C ALA A 51 2.32 -1.01 11.26
N TYR A 52 3.01 -1.00 10.11
CA TYR A 52 2.52 -0.29 8.93
C TYR A 52 1.23 -0.93 8.40
N LEU A 53 1.15 -2.25 8.40
CA LEU A 53 -0.06 -2.94 7.94
C LEU A 53 -1.23 -2.68 8.88
N PHE A 54 -0.97 -2.61 10.17
CA PHE A 54 -2.01 -2.26 11.14
C PHE A 54 -2.50 -0.83 10.91
N ALA A 55 -1.58 0.11 10.69
CA ALA A 55 -1.95 1.49 10.41
C ALA A 55 -2.81 1.61 9.16
N LEU A 56 -2.52 0.81 8.15
CA LEU A 56 -3.30 0.79 6.92
C LEU A 56 -4.68 0.18 7.14
N ALA A 57 -4.75 -0.89 7.92
CA ALA A 57 -6.00 -1.61 8.16
C ALA A 57 -6.91 -0.90 9.17
N HIS A 58 -6.34 -0.24 10.16
CA HIS A 58 -7.08 0.34 11.27
C HIS A 58 -6.68 1.78 11.58
N PRO A 59 -6.76 2.68 10.59
CA PRO A 59 -6.41 4.07 10.84
C PRO A 59 -7.32 4.71 11.88
N GLU A 60 -8.54 4.22 11.99
CA GLU A 60 -9.50 4.75 12.97
C GLU A 60 -9.02 4.54 14.40
N VAL A 61 -8.25 3.50 14.65
CA VAL A 61 -7.70 3.25 15.98
C VAL A 61 -6.55 4.21 16.27
N LEU A 62 -5.63 4.34 15.31
CA LEU A 62 -4.45 5.17 15.51
C LEU A 62 -4.78 6.66 15.53
N ARG A 63 -5.88 7.08 14.96
CA ARG A 63 -6.30 8.48 15.02
C ARG A 63 -6.62 8.96 16.42
N TYR A 64 -7.01 8.04 17.31
CA TYR A 64 -7.28 8.38 18.69
C TYR A 64 -6.02 8.40 19.55
N MET A 65 -4.90 7.97 19.01
CA MET A 65 -3.64 7.94 19.74
C MET A 65 -2.83 9.18 19.39
N PRO A 66 -2.53 10.04 20.38
CA PRO A 66 -1.75 11.22 20.11
C PRO A 66 -0.33 10.84 19.68
N CYS A 67 0.28 11.69 18.86
CA CYS A 67 1.66 11.50 18.47
C CYS A 67 2.56 12.18 19.49
N TYR A 68 3.30 11.37 20.25
CA TYR A 68 4.21 11.89 21.25
C TYR A 68 5.67 11.97 20.78
N CYS A 69 5.89 11.77 19.50
CA CYS A 69 7.25 11.75 18.96
C CYS A 69 7.82 13.15 18.68
N GLY A 70 7.08 14.22 18.97
CA GLY A 70 7.54 15.56 18.68
C GLY A 70 7.30 15.98 17.23
N CYS A 71 6.51 15.25 16.50
CA CYS A 71 6.28 15.48 15.07
C CYS A 71 5.15 16.48 14.80
N GLU A 72 4.62 17.15 15.81
CA GLU A 72 3.56 18.13 15.61
C GLU A 72 4.00 19.27 14.70
N GLU A 73 5.28 19.61 14.74
CA GLU A 73 5.83 20.67 13.91
C GLU A 73 5.80 20.34 12.42
N VAL A 74 5.77 19.07 12.08
CA VAL A 74 5.66 18.65 10.69
C VAL A 74 4.24 18.23 10.33
N GLY A 75 3.28 18.54 11.18
CA GLY A 75 1.88 18.33 10.87
C GLY A 75 1.28 17.00 11.32
N HIS A 76 2.01 16.23 12.10
CA HIS A 76 1.49 14.98 12.63
C HIS A 76 0.53 15.25 13.78
N ARG A 77 -0.70 14.82 13.67
CA ARG A 77 -1.75 15.03 14.66
C ARG A 77 -2.04 13.78 15.48
N SER A 78 -1.78 12.63 14.91
CA SER A 78 -2.09 11.36 15.55
C SER A 78 -1.06 10.33 15.14
N ASN A 79 -1.13 9.17 15.80
CA ASN A 79 -0.18 8.11 15.54
C ASN A 79 -0.27 7.55 14.12
N VAL A 80 -1.40 7.67 13.45
CA VAL A 80 -1.50 7.19 12.07
C VAL A 80 -0.55 7.97 11.16
N ASP A 81 -0.33 9.25 11.44
CA ASP A 81 0.53 10.09 10.61
C ASP A 81 2.00 9.69 10.69
N CYS A 82 2.38 8.90 11.69
CA CYS A 82 3.74 8.38 11.79
C CYS A 82 3.99 7.21 10.83
N PHE A 83 2.95 6.69 10.22
CA PHE A 83 3.05 5.54 9.33
C PHE A 83 2.55 5.83 7.92
N ILE A 84 1.39 6.46 7.80
CA ILE A 84 0.73 6.64 6.53
C ILE A 84 0.54 8.13 6.24
N ASP A 85 1.18 8.63 5.19
CA ASP A 85 0.99 10.01 4.74
C ASP A 85 -0.29 10.13 3.94
N ALA A 86 -0.51 9.21 3.03
CA ALA A 86 -1.66 9.24 2.15
C ALA A 86 -1.86 7.91 1.45
N VAL A 87 -3.07 7.67 1.00
CA VAL A 87 -3.38 6.55 0.11
C VAL A 87 -4.00 7.14 -1.14
N GLN A 88 -3.36 6.89 -2.28
CA GLN A 88 -3.83 7.40 -3.55
C GLN A 88 -5.02 6.58 -4.07
N PRO A 89 -5.82 7.12 -4.99
CA PRO A 89 -6.99 6.40 -5.49
C PRO A 89 -6.68 5.05 -6.11
N ASP A 90 -5.49 4.88 -6.67
CA ASP A 90 -5.08 3.61 -7.25
C ASP A 90 -4.59 2.59 -6.22
N GLY A 91 -4.60 2.94 -4.95
CA GLY A 91 -4.13 2.07 -3.87
C GLY A 91 -2.66 2.26 -3.51
N THR A 92 -1.96 3.18 -4.14
CA THR A 92 -0.56 3.47 -3.80
C THR A 92 -0.49 4.10 -2.42
N VAL A 93 0.29 3.51 -1.54
CA VAL A 93 0.45 4.00 -0.17
C VAL A 93 1.71 4.83 -0.06
N LEU A 94 1.56 6.07 0.38
CA LEU A 94 2.67 6.95 0.68
C LEU A 94 2.90 6.88 2.17
N ILE A 95 4.08 6.45 2.57
CA ILE A 95 4.37 6.20 3.98
C ILE A 95 5.20 7.31 4.58
N ASP A 96 5.11 7.44 5.89
CA ASP A 96 6.00 8.28 6.67
C ASP A 96 7.13 7.42 7.25
N GLU A 97 8.32 8.00 7.34
CA GLU A 97 9.49 7.25 7.80
C GLU A 97 9.54 7.07 9.32
N MET A 98 8.74 7.81 10.05
CA MET A 98 8.78 7.76 11.51
C MET A 98 8.42 6.39 12.06
N GLY A 99 7.65 5.61 11.30
CA GLY A 99 7.31 4.25 11.71
C GLY A 99 8.48 3.28 11.75
N PHE A 100 9.62 3.66 11.18
CA PHE A 100 10.79 2.80 11.23
C PHE A 100 11.60 2.94 12.53
N GLY A 101 11.26 3.82 13.40
CA GLY A 101 11.89 3.97 14.69
C GLY A 101 12.38 5.32 14.99
#